data_38f7b66621c392b301fb702ad74750f4
#
_entry.id   38f7b66621c392b301fb702ad74750f4
#
_cell.length_a   1.000
_cell.length_b   1.000
_cell.length_c   1.000
_cell.angle_alpha   90.00
_cell.angle_beta   90.00
_cell.angle_gamma   90.00
#
_symmetry.space_group_name_H-M   'P 1'
#
loop_
_entity.id
_entity.type
_entity.pdbx_description
1 polymer ?
#
loop_
_entity_poly.entity_id
_entity_poly.type
_entity_poly.pdbx_seq_one_letter_code
_entity_poly.pdbx_strand_id
1 'polypeptide(L)'
;MSKHHRKLNAMPIALDGWATDPSRAKRIAYHSRRNFSRSSGAVSLVVLCLTVRPWRLLVTEPTDGATNMAIDEALWRGRQVGTSPPTLRFFAWAPPTVSLGYGQPLDESVDVAACRRLGVGVVRRPTGGSAIYHDGPERELTYSVLADGADLGGAGDLLETYRWIAVALLRGLRTLGAAAEIVAVPETEGPTPAFCFARTGRYEIEIGGKKVVGSAQRRQGTCFLQHGSVLLGVDEPRLRGVFPTTRDPLSTMTTLQAALGHRPKFEEVAAAFESAFETEHGLTLRPDGLSVDETARVEALVAEKYGTEAWLAGSM
;
A
#
# COMPACT_ATOMS: atom_id res chain seq x y z
N MET A 1 22.06 -29.52 -20.15
CA MET A 1 21.03 -28.45 -19.99
C MET A 1 20.42 -28.64 -18.62
N SER A 2 20.95 -27.96 -17.62
CA SER A 2 20.56 -28.11 -16.21
C SER A 2 19.59 -26.95 -15.86
N LYS A 3 18.34 -27.28 -15.58
CA LYS A 3 17.33 -26.32 -15.10
C LYS A 3 17.58 -26.07 -13.62
N HIS A 4 18.16 -24.93 -13.27
CA HIS A 4 18.23 -24.48 -11.89
C HIS A 4 16.85 -23.87 -11.51
N HIS A 5 16.03 -24.67 -10.86
CA HIS A 5 14.90 -24.14 -10.09
C HIS A 5 15.48 -23.42 -8.84
N ARG A 6 15.50 -22.10 -8.86
CA ARG A 6 15.67 -21.33 -7.62
C ARG A 6 14.38 -21.50 -6.81
N LYS A 7 14.46 -22.26 -5.73
CA LYS A 7 13.43 -22.26 -4.69
C LYS A 7 13.36 -20.86 -4.09
N LEU A 8 12.23 -20.18 -4.23
CA LEU A 8 11.90 -19.00 -3.45
C LEU A 8 11.70 -19.46 -2.00
N ASN A 9 12.79 -19.51 -1.23
CA ASN A 9 12.68 -19.63 0.21
C ASN A 9 12.20 -18.26 0.72
N ALA A 10 10.91 -18.13 1.03
CA ALA A 10 10.39 -17.08 1.87
C ALA A 10 10.95 -17.29 3.29
N MET A 11 12.17 -16.84 3.53
CA MET A 11 12.65 -16.66 4.89
C MET A 11 11.96 -15.43 5.45
N PRO A 12 11.31 -15.52 6.62
CA PRO A 12 10.88 -14.33 7.33
C PRO A 12 12.13 -13.49 7.61
N ILE A 13 12.05 -12.19 7.42
CA ILE A 13 13.05 -11.24 7.93
C ILE A 13 13.23 -11.61 9.39
N ALA A 14 14.47 -11.82 9.82
CA ALA A 14 14.80 -11.95 11.22
C ALA A 14 14.42 -10.62 11.90
N LEU A 15 13.21 -10.57 12.45
CA LEU A 15 12.67 -9.44 13.21
C LEU A 15 13.26 -9.42 14.62
N ASP A 16 14.56 -9.70 14.78
CA ASP A 16 15.21 -9.78 16.09
C ASP A 16 15.21 -8.45 16.86
N GLY A 17 14.72 -7.37 16.28
CA GLY A 17 14.47 -6.08 16.95
C GLY A 17 13.01 -5.71 17.16
N TRP A 18 12.04 -6.40 16.53
CA TRP A 18 10.63 -5.99 16.54
C TRP A 18 9.76 -6.76 17.56
N ALA A 19 10.14 -7.97 17.91
CA ALA A 19 9.32 -8.87 18.73
C ALA A 19 9.62 -8.83 20.25
N THR A 20 10.64 -8.14 20.73
CA THR A 20 11.13 -8.28 22.12
C THR A 20 11.11 -7.04 22.98
N ASP A 21 10.34 -5.98 22.66
CA ASP A 21 10.19 -4.84 23.57
C ASP A 21 9.04 -5.05 24.57
N PRO A 22 9.36 -5.36 25.86
CA PRO A 22 8.36 -5.56 26.91
C PRO A 22 7.61 -4.28 27.32
N SER A 23 8.02 -3.09 26.83
CA SER A 23 7.39 -1.82 27.18
C SER A 23 6.04 -1.64 26.48
N ARG A 24 5.77 -2.37 25.39
CA ARG A 24 4.48 -2.34 24.67
C ARG A 24 3.33 -2.99 25.44
N ALA A 25 3.60 -4.01 26.27
CA ALA A 25 2.56 -4.71 27.05
C ALA A 25 1.97 -3.90 28.20
N LYS A 26 2.61 -2.82 28.66
CA LYS A 26 2.20 -2.04 29.85
C LYS A 26 1.31 -0.83 29.57
N ARG A 27 1.10 -0.41 28.32
CA ARG A 27 0.25 0.78 28.00
C ARG A 27 -1.24 0.50 27.91
N ILE A 28 -1.67 -0.74 27.80
CA ILE A 28 -3.11 -1.08 27.63
C ILE A 28 -3.88 -1.13 28.96
N ALA A 29 -3.20 -1.15 30.11
CA ALA A 29 -3.84 -1.36 31.42
C ALA A 29 -4.22 -0.07 32.20
N TYR A 30 -4.00 1.13 31.68
CA TYR A 30 -4.07 2.36 32.53
C TYR A 30 -5.32 3.25 32.35
N HIS A 31 -6.29 2.94 31.50
CA HIS A 31 -7.47 3.82 31.30
C HIS A 31 -8.81 3.26 31.81
N SER A 32 -8.82 2.24 32.66
CA SER A 32 -10.08 1.67 33.18
C SER A 32 -10.23 1.79 34.69
N ARG A 33 -9.94 2.93 35.30
CA ARG A 33 -10.37 3.19 36.69
C ARG A 33 -10.62 4.69 36.91
N ARG A 34 -11.89 5.13 36.72
CA ARG A 34 -12.53 6.16 37.56
C ARG A 34 -14.05 6.22 37.29
N ASN A 35 -14.77 6.19 38.43
CA ASN A 35 -16.17 6.51 38.67
C ASN A 35 -17.19 5.35 38.57
N PHE A 36 -17.37 4.66 39.68
CA PHE A 36 -18.65 4.00 40.00
C PHE A 36 -19.21 4.59 41.29
N SER A 37 -20.33 5.33 41.19
CA SER A 37 -21.22 5.63 42.30
C SER A 37 -22.30 4.53 42.33
N ARG A 38 -22.62 4.06 43.54
CA ARG A 38 -23.59 2.98 43.80
C ARG A 38 -25.03 3.44 43.53
N SER A 39 -25.76 2.72 42.69
CA SER A 39 -27.20 2.58 42.79
C SER A 39 -27.60 1.15 42.43
N SER A 40 -28.36 0.51 43.31
CA SER A 40 -28.79 -0.86 43.23
C SER A 40 -29.89 -1.02 42.16
N GLY A 41 -29.57 -1.69 41.09
CA GLY A 41 -30.44 -2.21 40.05
C GLY A 41 -29.66 -3.21 39.23
N ALA A 42 -30.12 -4.46 39.15
CA ALA A 42 -29.44 -5.51 38.37
C ALA A 42 -29.52 -5.15 36.88
N VAL A 43 -28.54 -4.39 36.41
CA VAL A 43 -28.31 -4.18 34.97
C VAL A 43 -27.47 -5.34 34.50
N SER A 44 -28.08 -6.23 33.71
CA SER A 44 -27.39 -7.26 32.96
C SER A 44 -26.39 -6.57 32.03
N LEU A 45 -25.12 -6.55 32.44
CA LEU A 45 -24.02 -6.01 31.64
C LEU A 45 -23.80 -7.00 30.50
N VAL A 46 -24.48 -6.80 29.36
CA VAL A 46 -24.09 -7.41 28.11
C VAL A 46 -22.76 -6.76 27.75
N VAL A 47 -21.66 -7.38 28.19
CA VAL A 47 -20.34 -7.08 27.67
C VAL A 47 -20.39 -7.49 26.20
N LEU A 48 -20.69 -6.53 25.32
CA LEU A 48 -20.41 -6.67 23.90
C LEU A 48 -18.90 -6.80 23.82
N CYS A 49 -18.43 -8.03 23.82
CA CYS A 49 -17.06 -8.36 23.45
C CYS A 49 -16.98 -8.01 21.97
N LEU A 50 -16.67 -6.74 21.67
CA LEU A 50 -16.23 -6.35 20.33
C LEU A 50 -14.98 -7.17 20.07
N THR A 51 -15.15 -8.33 19.45
CA THR A 51 -14.04 -9.11 18.93
C THR A 51 -13.41 -8.28 17.84
N VAL A 52 -12.41 -7.45 18.21
CA VAL A 52 -11.54 -6.80 17.27
C VAL A 52 -10.95 -7.92 16.41
N ARG A 53 -11.41 -8.02 15.16
CA ARG A 53 -10.87 -9.02 14.24
C ARG A 53 -9.42 -8.65 13.98
N PRO A 54 -8.47 -9.54 14.27
CA PRO A 54 -7.08 -9.22 14.03
C PRO A 54 -6.86 -9.06 12.52
N TRP A 55 -6.19 -7.98 12.15
CA TRP A 55 -5.69 -7.76 10.81
C TRP A 55 -4.29 -8.35 10.69
N ARG A 56 -3.95 -8.87 9.53
CA ARG A 56 -2.57 -9.24 9.25
C ARG A 56 -1.75 -8.01 8.89
N LEU A 57 -0.59 -7.85 9.53
CA LEU A 57 0.48 -6.99 9.06
C LEU A 57 1.46 -7.85 8.26
N LEU A 58 1.58 -7.58 6.97
CA LEU A 58 2.49 -8.28 6.08
C LEU A 58 3.57 -7.31 5.60
N VAL A 59 4.80 -7.52 6.01
CA VAL A 59 5.97 -6.80 5.46
C VAL A 59 6.76 -7.78 4.62
N THR A 60 6.91 -7.47 3.32
CA THR A 60 7.63 -8.35 2.40
C THR A 60 8.95 -7.75 1.96
N GLU A 61 9.96 -8.60 1.73
CA GLU A 61 11.22 -8.20 1.13
C GLU A 61 10.98 -7.50 -0.21
N PRO A 62 11.86 -6.56 -0.60
CA PRO A 62 11.83 -5.95 -1.92
C PRO A 62 11.89 -7.02 -3.02
N THR A 63 10.92 -7.01 -3.95
CA THR A 63 10.85 -7.98 -5.04
C THR A 63 10.40 -7.32 -6.34
N ASP A 64 10.44 -8.08 -7.44
CA ASP A 64 10.07 -7.59 -8.77
C ASP A 64 8.58 -7.25 -8.90
N GLY A 65 8.26 -6.52 -9.98
CA GLY A 65 6.90 -6.02 -10.20
C GLY A 65 5.86 -7.12 -10.39
N ALA A 66 6.20 -8.21 -11.07
CA ALA A 66 5.28 -9.32 -11.30
C ALA A 66 4.91 -10.00 -9.98
N THR A 67 5.90 -10.28 -9.16
CA THR A 67 5.73 -10.88 -7.83
C THR A 67 4.93 -9.98 -6.90
N ASN A 68 5.25 -8.67 -6.84
CA ASN A 68 4.51 -7.72 -5.99
C ASN A 68 3.02 -7.64 -6.35
N MET A 69 2.71 -7.58 -7.65
CA MET A 69 1.31 -7.54 -8.10
C MET A 69 0.59 -8.88 -7.94
N ALA A 70 1.31 -9.98 -8.08
CA ALA A 70 0.77 -11.32 -7.82
C ALA A 70 0.41 -11.51 -6.34
N ILE A 71 1.24 -11.04 -5.40
CA ILE A 71 0.94 -11.07 -3.97
C ILE A 71 -0.35 -10.28 -3.68
N ASP A 72 -0.44 -9.04 -4.14
CA ASP A 72 -1.63 -8.22 -3.93
C ASP A 72 -2.90 -8.89 -4.46
N GLU A 73 -2.86 -9.43 -5.67
CA GLU A 73 -4.04 -10.12 -6.25
C GLU A 73 -4.34 -11.45 -5.55
N ALA A 74 -3.33 -12.24 -5.16
CA ALA A 74 -3.54 -13.50 -4.45
C ALA A 74 -4.27 -13.28 -3.12
N LEU A 75 -3.84 -12.27 -2.36
CA LEU A 75 -4.46 -11.88 -1.10
C LEU A 75 -5.88 -11.33 -1.29
N TRP A 76 -6.08 -10.47 -2.29
CA TRP A 76 -7.39 -9.94 -2.61
C TRP A 76 -8.39 -11.02 -3.02
N ARG A 77 -7.98 -11.96 -3.89
CA ARG A 77 -8.80 -13.12 -4.25
C ARG A 77 -9.09 -14.02 -3.05
N GLY A 78 -8.09 -14.25 -2.20
CA GLY A 78 -8.26 -15.00 -0.94
C GLY A 78 -9.26 -14.33 0.00
N ARG A 79 -9.23 -12.97 0.09
CA ARG A 79 -10.18 -12.23 0.92
C ARG A 79 -11.62 -12.34 0.39
N GLN A 80 -11.82 -12.35 -0.93
CA GLN A 80 -13.14 -12.51 -1.55
C GLN A 80 -13.83 -13.83 -1.19
N VAL A 81 -13.05 -14.90 -1.03
CA VAL A 81 -13.57 -16.24 -0.68
C VAL A 81 -13.36 -16.60 0.79
N GLY A 82 -12.86 -15.65 1.60
CA GLY A 82 -12.71 -15.80 3.05
C GLY A 82 -11.50 -16.66 3.48
N THR A 83 -10.57 -16.99 2.57
CA THR A 83 -9.35 -17.77 2.88
C THR A 83 -8.16 -16.92 3.29
N SER A 84 -8.21 -15.59 3.07
CA SER A 84 -7.22 -14.64 3.56
C SER A 84 -7.85 -13.66 4.57
N PRO A 85 -7.16 -13.32 5.67
CA PRO A 85 -7.62 -12.30 6.60
C PRO A 85 -7.54 -10.89 5.95
N PRO A 86 -8.22 -9.88 6.51
CA PRO A 86 -7.95 -8.50 6.15
C PRO A 86 -6.47 -8.20 6.41
N THR A 87 -5.81 -7.52 5.46
CA THR A 87 -4.35 -7.38 5.46
C THR A 87 -3.94 -5.96 5.17
N LEU A 88 -3.06 -5.41 6.00
CA LEU A 88 -2.23 -4.24 5.70
C LEU A 88 -0.85 -4.77 5.30
N ARG A 89 -0.39 -4.43 4.10
CA ARG A 89 0.91 -4.84 3.58
C ARG A 89 1.79 -3.63 3.33
N PHE A 90 3.09 -3.73 3.69
CA PHE A 90 4.15 -2.80 3.30
C PHE A 90 5.21 -3.54 2.49
N PHE A 91 5.64 -2.93 1.39
CA PHE A 91 6.62 -3.53 0.50
C PHE A 91 7.36 -2.49 -0.33
N ALA A 92 8.42 -2.94 -0.98
CA ALA A 92 9.21 -2.15 -1.92
C ALA A 92 9.51 -2.95 -3.19
N TRP A 93 10.18 -2.31 -4.14
CA TRP A 93 10.43 -2.84 -5.47
C TRP A 93 11.94 -3.03 -5.71
N ALA A 94 12.31 -4.18 -6.25
CA ALA A 94 13.66 -4.48 -6.69
C ALA A 94 13.63 -5.39 -7.93
N PRO A 95 14.06 -4.88 -9.11
CA PRO A 95 14.61 -3.54 -9.38
C PRO A 95 13.55 -2.42 -9.29
N PRO A 96 13.94 -1.13 -9.36
CA PRO A 96 13.01 -0.04 -9.60
C PRO A 96 12.08 -0.36 -10.76
N THR A 97 10.81 -0.01 -10.66
CA THR A 97 9.78 -0.51 -11.58
C THR A 97 8.77 0.57 -11.93
N VAL A 98 8.30 0.61 -13.18
CA VAL A 98 7.09 1.35 -13.55
C VAL A 98 5.89 0.41 -13.51
N SER A 99 4.87 0.74 -12.73
CA SER A 99 3.58 0.05 -12.76
C SER A 99 2.57 0.83 -13.61
N LEU A 100 2.07 0.20 -14.67
CA LEU A 100 0.97 0.71 -15.50
C LEU A 100 -0.37 0.46 -14.83
N GLY A 101 -1.32 1.39 -14.98
CA GLY A 101 -2.71 1.12 -14.65
C GLY A 101 -3.31 0.07 -15.58
N TYR A 102 -4.35 -0.63 -15.10
CA TYR A 102 -5.01 -1.73 -15.81
C TYR A 102 -5.35 -1.42 -17.28
N GLY A 103 -5.93 -0.26 -17.55
CA GLY A 103 -6.38 0.14 -18.90
C GLY A 103 -5.42 1.06 -19.65
N GLN A 104 -4.18 1.29 -19.17
CA GLN A 104 -3.26 2.17 -19.88
C GLN A 104 -2.60 1.48 -21.08
N PRO A 105 -2.50 2.17 -22.24
CA PRO A 105 -1.68 1.70 -23.35
C PRO A 105 -0.20 1.71 -22.94
N LEU A 106 0.53 0.65 -23.27
CA LEU A 106 1.93 0.49 -22.87
C LEU A 106 2.82 1.55 -23.50
N ASP A 107 2.79 1.64 -24.83
CA ASP A 107 3.74 2.44 -25.61
C ASP A 107 3.54 3.97 -25.49
N GLU A 108 2.32 4.38 -25.11
CA GLU A 108 2.00 5.79 -24.88
C GLU A 108 2.33 6.26 -23.46
N SER A 109 2.43 5.31 -22.53
CA SER A 109 2.52 5.60 -21.09
C SER A 109 3.93 5.52 -20.55
N VAL A 110 4.83 4.74 -21.17
CA VAL A 110 6.18 4.51 -20.69
C VAL A 110 7.14 4.25 -21.86
N ASP A 111 8.36 4.77 -21.78
CA ASP A 111 9.45 4.39 -22.70
C ASP A 111 10.09 3.08 -22.24
N VAL A 112 9.59 1.96 -22.78
CA VAL A 112 10.07 0.61 -22.47
C VAL A 112 11.54 0.43 -22.79
N ALA A 113 12.03 1.07 -23.87
CA ALA A 113 13.45 0.99 -24.25
C ALA A 113 14.34 1.75 -23.25
N ALA A 114 13.88 2.91 -22.77
CA ALA A 114 14.54 3.64 -21.69
C ALA A 114 14.53 2.84 -20.39
N CYS A 115 13.40 2.23 -20.02
CA CYS A 115 13.32 1.37 -18.83
C CYS A 115 14.39 0.27 -18.87
N ARG A 116 14.52 -0.44 -20.00
CA ARG A 116 15.56 -1.48 -20.14
C ARG A 116 16.97 -0.91 -19.98
N ARG A 117 17.28 0.24 -20.59
CA ARG A 117 18.61 0.89 -20.47
C ARG A 117 18.93 1.33 -19.04
N LEU A 118 17.91 1.75 -18.29
CA LEU A 118 18.04 2.25 -16.92
C LEU A 118 17.92 1.17 -15.85
N GLY A 119 17.72 -0.09 -16.24
CA GLY A 119 17.50 -1.20 -15.30
C GLY A 119 16.18 -1.09 -14.52
N VAL A 120 15.15 -0.50 -15.15
CA VAL A 120 13.81 -0.31 -14.57
C VAL A 120 12.87 -1.39 -15.11
N GLY A 121 12.20 -2.12 -14.22
CA GLY A 121 11.16 -3.07 -14.57
C GLY A 121 9.88 -2.37 -15.06
N VAL A 122 9.04 -3.10 -15.78
CA VAL A 122 7.70 -2.62 -16.18
C VAL A 122 6.69 -3.71 -15.86
N VAL A 123 5.59 -3.36 -15.20
CA VAL A 123 4.49 -4.28 -14.87
C VAL A 123 3.15 -3.58 -15.04
N ARG A 124 2.10 -4.32 -15.38
CA ARG A 124 0.73 -3.82 -15.34
C ARG A 124 0.06 -4.27 -14.05
N ARG A 125 -0.41 -3.31 -13.25
CA ARG A 125 -1.11 -3.59 -11.98
C ARG A 125 -2.59 -3.93 -12.20
N PRO A 126 -3.26 -4.62 -11.25
CA PRO A 126 -4.67 -4.97 -11.36
C PRO A 126 -5.62 -3.78 -11.17
N THR A 127 -5.13 -2.67 -10.61
CA THR A 127 -5.89 -1.44 -10.35
C THR A 127 -5.79 -0.47 -11.53
N GLY A 128 -6.73 0.47 -11.60
CA GLY A 128 -6.72 1.54 -12.61
C GLY A 128 -5.72 2.65 -12.32
N GLY A 129 -5.95 3.80 -12.95
CA GLY A 129 -5.14 5.02 -12.80
C GLY A 129 -3.95 5.06 -13.75
N SER A 130 -3.15 6.14 -13.61
CA SER A 130 -1.96 6.39 -14.44
C SER A 130 -0.73 5.65 -13.95
N ALA A 131 0.32 5.57 -14.76
CA ALA A 131 1.58 4.91 -14.41
C ALA A 131 2.25 5.53 -13.18
N ILE A 132 2.95 4.69 -12.41
CA ILE A 132 3.74 5.11 -11.25
C ILE A 132 5.16 4.57 -11.42
N TYR A 133 6.15 5.42 -11.17
CA TYR A 133 7.55 5.00 -11.03
C TYR A 133 7.84 4.69 -9.57
N HIS A 134 8.28 3.48 -9.30
CA HIS A 134 8.67 2.95 -8.00
C HIS A 134 10.19 2.88 -7.92
N ASP A 135 10.80 3.68 -7.06
CA ASP A 135 12.24 3.95 -7.05
C ASP A 135 13.07 3.02 -6.14
N GLY A 136 12.47 1.94 -5.69
CA GLY A 136 13.15 0.96 -4.84
C GLY A 136 13.07 1.27 -3.33
N PRO A 137 13.64 0.37 -2.48
CA PRO A 137 13.36 0.34 -1.05
C PRO A 137 13.89 1.56 -0.27
N GLU A 138 14.91 2.23 -0.78
CA GLU A 138 15.47 3.39 -0.11
C GLU A 138 14.67 4.68 -0.32
N ARG A 139 13.83 4.75 -1.37
CA ARG A 139 13.16 5.98 -1.78
C ARG A 139 11.66 5.89 -1.83
N GLU A 140 11.11 4.71 -1.58
CA GLU A 140 9.68 4.50 -1.61
C GLU A 140 9.24 3.43 -0.61
N LEU A 141 8.05 3.64 -0.03
CA LEU A 141 7.26 2.61 0.63
C LEU A 141 5.95 2.47 -0.15
N THR A 142 5.66 1.26 -0.61
CA THR A 142 4.33 0.93 -1.14
C THR A 142 3.51 0.24 -0.06
N TYR A 143 2.25 0.67 0.11
CA TYR A 143 1.29 -0.01 0.98
C TYR A 143 0.20 -0.68 0.16
N SER A 144 -0.39 -1.74 0.71
CA SER A 144 -1.65 -2.33 0.23
C SER A 144 -2.59 -2.60 1.39
N VAL A 145 -3.87 -2.27 1.19
CA VAL A 145 -4.99 -2.65 2.07
C VAL A 145 -5.91 -3.58 1.30
N LEU A 146 -6.05 -4.81 1.80
CA LEU A 146 -6.89 -5.85 1.21
C LEU A 146 -7.93 -6.21 2.25
N ALA A 147 -9.17 -5.82 2.01
CA ALA A 147 -10.24 -5.96 3.00
C ALA A 147 -11.62 -6.05 2.34
N ASP A 148 -12.60 -6.39 3.15
CA ASP A 148 -14.02 -6.25 2.83
C ASP A 148 -14.59 -5.03 3.58
N GLY A 149 -15.66 -4.42 3.06
CA GLY A 149 -16.33 -3.31 3.74
C GLY A 149 -16.77 -3.64 5.17
N ALA A 150 -17.08 -4.91 5.45
CA ALA A 150 -17.41 -5.36 6.80
C ALA A 150 -16.21 -5.29 7.76
N ASP A 151 -14.98 -5.41 7.28
CA ASP A 151 -13.76 -5.27 8.09
C ASP A 151 -13.52 -3.82 8.53
N LEU A 152 -14.12 -2.87 7.83
CA LEU A 152 -14.03 -1.43 8.08
C LEU A 152 -15.26 -0.90 8.87
N GLY A 153 -16.02 -1.76 9.51
CA GLY A 153 -17.23 -1.36 10.25
C GLY A 153 -18.44 -1.05 9.36
N GLY A 154 -18.44 -1.54 8.11
CA GLY A 154 -19.55 -1.36 7.16
C GLY A 154 -19.32 -0.26 6.12
N ALA A 155 -18.09 0.28 6.00
CA ALA A 155 -17.76 1.21 4.92
C ALA A 155 -18.03 0.54 3.56
N GLY A 156 -19.01 1.07 2.83
CA GLY A 156 -19.59 0.38 1.67
C GLY A 156 -19.12 0.88 0.33
N ASP A 157 -18.82 2.16 0.18
CA ASP A 157 -18.49 2.74 -1.12
C ASP A 157 -16.99 3.01 -1.33
N LEU A 158 -16.67 3.45 -2.54
CA LEU A 158 -15.30 3.75 -2.94
C LEU A 158 -14.71 4.91 -2.11
N LEU A 159 -15.48 5.96 -1.89
CA LEU A 159 -15.00 7.18 -1.22
C LEU A 159 -14.80 6.96 0.27
N GLU A 160 -15.69 6.19 0.91
CA GLU A 160 -15.55 5.82 2.32
C GLU A 160 -14.28 5.01 2.57
N THR A 161 -13.99 4.02 1.71
CA THR A 161 -12.78 3.22 1.84
C THR A 161 -11.50 4.03 1.57
N TYR A 162 -11.51 4.93 0.57
CA TYR A 162 -10.39 5.86 0.35
C TYR A 162 -10.16 6.76 1.55
N ARG A 163 -11.23 7.37 2.10
CA ARG A 163 -11.15 8.22 3.29
C ARG A 163 -10.62 7.46 4.50
N TRP A 164 -11.14 6.24 4.72
CA TRP A 164 -10.70 5.40 5.83
C TRP A 164 -9.19 5.17 5.79
N ILE A 165 -8.64 4.81 4.64
CA ILE A 165 -7.20 4.60 4.48
C ILE A 165 -6.44 5.93 4.59
N ALA A 166 -6.92 6.99 3.93
CA ALA A 166 -6.23 8.28 3.89
C ALA A 166 -6.05 8.92 5.27
N VAL A 167 -7.02 8.79 6.19
CA VAL A 167 -6.89 9.37 7.55
C VAL A 167 -5.80 8.68 8.36
N ALA A 168 -5.63 7.36 8.23
CA ALA A 168 -4.54 6.63 8.89
C ALA A 168 -3.18 7.01 8.30
N LEU A 169 -3.06 7.06 6.96
CA LEU A 169 -1.83 7.50 6.30
C LEU A 169 -1.45 8.94 6.71
N LEU A 170 -2.42 9.85 6.71
CA LEU A 170 -2.23 11.23 7.15
C LEU A 170 -1.69 11.31 8.58
N ARG A 171 -2.30 10.53 9.50
CA ARG A 171 -1.84 10.46 10.89
C ARG A 171 -0.39 9.98 10.97
N GLY A 172 -0.03 8.92 10.25
CA GLY A 172 1.34 8.40 10.22
C GLY A 172 2.34 9.43 9.68
N LEU A 173 2.02 10.11 8.58
CA LEU A 173 2.86 11.18 8.03
C LEU A 173 3.07 12.35 9.01
N ARG A 174 2.00 12.75 9.72
CA ARG A 174 2.09 13.80 10.74
C ARG A 174 2.91 13.38 11.95
N THR A 175 2.86 12.10 12.32
CA THR A 175 3.71 11.55 13.39
C THR A 175 5.19 11.63 13.02
N LEU A 176 5.54 11.53 11.74
CA LEU A 176 6.89 11.72 11.22
C LEU A 176 7.30 13.20 11.13
N GLY A 177 6.40 14.14 11.43
CA GLY A 177 6.66 15.59 11.36
C GLY A 177 6.31 16.23 10.03
N ALA A 178 5.73 15.48 9.07
CA ALA A 178 5.33 16.04 7.78
C ALA A 178 4.04 16.87 7.92
N ALA A 179 4.03 18.09 7.36
CA ALA A 179 2.86 18.97 7.31
C ALA A 179 1.89 18.51 6.21
N ALA A 180 1.48 17.24 6.26
CA ALA A 180 0.60 16.63 5.28
C ALA A 180 -0.87 17.00 5.51
N GLU A 181 -1.63 17.06 4.42
CA GLU A 181 -3.07 17.32 4.42
C GLU A 181 -3.79 16.44 3.39
N ILE A 182 -5.06 16.14 3.65
CA ILE A 182 -5.94 15.47 2.67
C ILE A 182 -6.64 16.56 1.88
N VAL A 183 -6.48 16.50 0.56
CA VAL A 183 -7.16 17.41 -0.36
C VAL A 183 -8.37 16.72 -0.95
N ALA A 184 -9.56 17.24 -0.62
CA ALA A 184 -10.81 16.80 -1.23
C ALA A 184 -11.06 17.58 -2.52
N VAL A 185 -10.52 17.11 -3.64
CA VAL A 185 -10.72 17.75 -4.93
C VAL A 185 -11.93 17.13 -5.62
N PRO A 186 -12.85 17.92 -6.21
CA PRO A 186 -13.85 17.40 -7.13
C PRO A 186 -13.17 16.70 -8.31
N GLU A 187 -13.75 15.61 -8.82
CA GLU A 187 -13.25 15.00 -10.06
C GLU A 187 -13.18 16.04 -11.17
N THR A 188 -11.97 16.30 -11.65
CA THR A 188 -11.79 17.14 -12.81
C THR A 188 -11.99 16.28 -14.06
N GLU A 189 -12.92 16.66 -14.93
CA GLU A 189 -13.09 16.04 -16.23
C GLU A 189 -11.84 16.30 -17.10
N GLY A 190 -11.43 15.29 -17.88
CA GLY A 190 -10.30 15.40 -18.80
C GLY A 190 -9.56 14.06 -18.97
N PRO A 191 -8.70 13.95 -19.99
CA PRO A 191 -7.98 12.72 -20.28
C PRO A 191 -7.06 12.32 -19.12
N THR A 192 -6.97 11.01 -18.87
CA THR A 192 -6.08 10.45 -17.84
C THR A 192 -4.63 10.72 -18.22
N PRO A 193 -3.83 11.39 -17.37
CA PRO A 193 -2.43 11.64 -17.68
C PRO A 193 -1.62 10.34 -17.71
N ALA A 194 -0.50 10.31 -18.45
CA ALA A 194 0.39 9.15 -18.50
C ALA A 194 0.98 8.78 -17.12
N PHE A 195 1.16 9.78 -16.24
CA PHE A 195 1.82 9.65 -14.94
C PHE A 195 0.85 10.01 -13.78
N CYS A 196 0.73 9.12 -12.76
CA CYS A 196 -0.25 9.21 -11.68
C CYS A 196 -0.12 10.48 -10.81
N PHE A 197 1.10 10.92 -10.55
CA PHE A 197 1.32 12.13 -9.74
C PHE A 197 1.07 13.44 -10.51
N ALA A 198 0.74 13.36 -11.79
CA ALA A 198 0.44 14.55 -12.61
C ALA A 198 -0.97 15.12 -12.38
N ARG A 199 -1.84 14.45 -11.64
CA ARG A 199 -3.21 14.88 -11.34
C ARG A 199 -3.60 14.52 -9.91
N THR A 200 -4.31 15.42 -9.24
CA THR A 200 -4.88 15.18 -7.91
C THR A 200 -6.24 14.51 -8.04
N GLY A 201 -6.44 13.38 -7.34
CA GLY A 201 -7.70 12.68 -7.22
C GLY A 201 -8.42 13.01 -5.90
N ARG A 202 -9.54 12.31 -5.60
CA ARG A 202 -10.25 12.47 -4.32
C ARG A 202 -9.43 11.83 -3.19
N TYR A 203 -9.38 12.51 -2.03
CA TYR A 203 -8.63 12.06 -0.83
C TYR A 203 -7.14 11.79 -1.08
N GLU A 204 -6.54 12.59 -1.95
CA GLU A 204 -5.08 12.59 -2.13
C GLU A 204 -4.40 13.25 -0.94
N ILE A 205 -3.17 12.81 -0.65
CA ILE A 205 -2.37 13.38 0.43
C ILE A 205 -1.27 14.23 -0.17
N GLU A 206 -1.26 15.50 0.23
CA GLU A 206 -0.33 16.51 -0.26
C GLU A 206 0.49 17.13 0.88
N ILE A 207 1.64 17.70 0.52
CA ILE A 207 2.46 18.56 1.36
C ILE A 207 2.79 19.79 0.53
N GLY A 208 2.38 20.98 1.01
CA GLY A 208 2.61 22.23 0.30
C GLY A 208 2.01 22.28 -1.10
N GLY A 209 0.83 21.71 -1.30
CA GLY A 209 0.13 21.66 -2.58
C GLY A 209 0.74 20.68 -3.61
N LYS A 210 1.60 19.76 -3.17
CA LYS A 210 2.21 18.73 -4.01
C LYS A 210 1.94 17.34 -3.46
N LYS A 211 1.57 16.41 -4.33
CA LYS A 211 1.22 15.04 -3.99
C LYS A 211 2.43 14.27 -3.45
N VAL A 212 2.27 13.63 -2.28
CA VAL A 212 3.29 12.78 -1.65
C VAL A 212 2.87 11.30 -1.60
N VAL A 213 1.56 11.02 -1.70
CA VAL A 213 1.01 9.65 -1.78
C VAL A 213 0.13 9.53 -3.02
N GLY A 214 0.39 8.52 -3.83
CA GLY A 214 -0.46 8.15 -4.97
C GLY A 214 -1.15 6.83 -4.72
N SER A 215 -2.47 6.74 -4.85
CA SER A 215 -3.26 5.55 -4.56
C SER A 215 -4.16 5.14 -5.71
N ALA A 216 -4.41 3.83 -5.83
CA ALA A 216 -5.35 3.26 -6.76
C ALA A 216 -6.10 2.09 -6.10
N GLN A 217 -7.37 1.90 -6.46
CA GLN A 217 -8.21 0.86 -5.89
C GLN A 217 -8.86 0.01 -6.98
N ARG A 218 -9.05 -1.28 -6.68
CA ARG A 218 -9.90 -2.21 -7.41
C ARG A 218 -10.91 -2.83 -6.46
N ARG A 219 -12.15 -3.01 -6.92
CA ARG A 219 -13.25 -3.57 -6.13
C ARG A 219 -13.94 -4.71 -6.85
N GLN A 220 -14.47 -5.64 -6.05
CA GLN A 220 -15.44 -6.64 -6.49
C GLN A 220 -16.46 -6.83 -5.36
N GLY A 221 -17.66 -6.32 -5.56
CA GLY A 221 -18.62 -6.18 -4.48
C GLY A 221 -18.10 -5.25 -3.38
N THR A 222 -18.15 -5.70 -2.14
CA THR A 222 -17.61 -4.99 -0.97
C THR A 222 -16.12 -5.21 -0.74
N CYS A 223 -15.55 -6.27 -1.36
CA CYS A 223 -14.13 -6.60 -1.22
C CYS A 223 -13.26 -5.72 -2.12
N PHE A 224 -12.17 -5.20 -1.59
CA PHE A 224 -11.29 -4.29 -2.33
C PHE A 224 -9.80 -4.57 -2.07
N LEU A 225 -9.01 -4.14 -3.03
CA LEU A 225 -7.57 -3.92 -2.98
C LEU A 225 -7.34 -2.43 -3.22
N GLN A 226 -6.77 -1.72 -2.25
CA GLN A 226 -6.20 -0.40 -2.48
C GLN A 226 -4.70 -0.44 -2.18
N HIS A 227 -3.91 0.00 -3.12
CA HIS A 227 -2.49 0.17 -2.92
C HIS A 227 -2.04 1.58 -3.30
N GLY A 228 -0.90 2.00 -2.76
CA GLY A 228 -0.36 3.32 -3.03
C GLY A 228 1.12 3.44 -2.70
N SER A 229 1.74 4.40 -3.39
CA SER A 229 3.15 4.73 -3.29
C SER A 229 3.32 5.95 -2.39
N VAL A 230 4.18 5.85 -1.40
CA VAL A 230 4.60 6.93 -0.48
C VAL A 230 6.04 7.30 -0.81
N LEU A 231 6.24 8.51 -1.30
CA LEU A 231 7.53 8.96 -1.82
C LEU A 231 8.45 9.40 -0.68
N LEU A 232 9.45 8.57 -0.33
CA LEU A 232 10.48 8.91 0.67
C LEU A 232 11.55 9.82 0.06
N GLY A 233 11.90 9.56 -1.19
CA GLY A 233 12.83 10.31 -2.03
C GLY A 233 12.58 10.01 -3.49
N VAL A 234 13.45 10.45 -4.40
CA VAL A 234 13.34 10.16 -5.83
C VAL A 234 14.68 10.25 -6.55
N ASP A 235 14.94 9.33 -7.47
CA ASP A 235 16.00 9.42 -8.49
C ASP A 235 15.42 10.18 -9.70
N GLU A 236 15.59 11.51 -9.71
CA GLU A 236 15.03 12.37 -10.76
C GLU A 236 15.49 12.00 -12.17
N PRO A 237 16.78 11.69 -12.45
CA PRO A 237 17.21 11.28 -13.77
C PRO A 237 16.48 10.04 -14.28
N ARG A 238 16.28 9.02 -13.45
CA ARG A 238 15.53 7.82 -13.83
C ARG A 238 14.05 8.13 -14.04
N LEU A 239 13.41 8.85 -13.11
CA LEU A 239 12.01 9.26 -13.22
C LEU A 239 11.76 9.98 -14.54
N ARG A 240 12.58 10.96 -14.89
CA ARG A 240 12.46 11.72 -16.16
C ARG A 240 12.74 10.86 -17.39
N GLY A 241 13.63 9.87 -17.25
CA GLY A 241 14.04 9.00 -18.36
C GLY A 241 13.01 7.97 -18.77
N VAL A 242 12.08 7.57 -17.89
CA VAL A 242 11.13 6.48 -18.15
C VAL A 242 9.77 6.95 -18.71
N PHE A 243 9.43 8.23 -18.56
CA PHE A 243 8.16 8.76 -19.06
C PHE A 243 8.35 9.64 -20.31
N PRO A 244 7.60 9.40 -21.39
CA PRO A 244 7.62 10.23 -22.60
C PRO A 244 6.81 11.52 -22.36
N THR A 245 7.27 12.38 -21.45
CA THR A 245 6.56 13.62 -21.09
C THR A 245 7.48 14.82 -21.13
N THR A 246 6.97 15.95 -21.59
CA THR A 246 7.66 17.25 -21.53
C THR A 246 7.35 18.01 -20.23
N ARG A 247 6.35 17.57 -19.46
CA ARG A 247 5.98 18.18 -18.19
C ARG A 247 6.91 17.66 -17.08
N ASP A 248 7.44 18.58 -16.29
CA ASP A 248 8.24 18.23 -15.13
C ASP A 248 7.40 17.47 -14.08
N PRO A 249 7.70 16.18 -13.77
CA PRO A 249 6.97 15.42 -12.76
C PRO A 249 7.03 16.07 -11.38
N LEU A 250 8.14 16.73 -11.02
CA LEU A 250 8.35 17.38 -9.72
C LEU A 250 7.53 18.67 -9.54
N SER A 251 6.88 19.16 -10.61
CA SER A 251 5.97 20.30 -10.48
C SER A 251 4.73 19.98 -9.65
N THR A 252 4.29 18.72 -9.63
CA THR A 252 3.05 18.27 -9.00
C THR A 252 3.24 17.26 -7.87
N MET A 253 4.47 16.75 -7.67
CA MET A 253 4.80 15.78 -6.62
C MET A 253 5.89 16.31 -5.69
N THR A 254 5.92 15.75 -4.48
CA THR A 254 6.98 15.99 -3.49
C THR A 254 7.35 14.68 -2.81
N THR A 255 8.41 14.71 -2.00
CA THR A 255 8.89 13.56 -1.23
C THR A 255 8.97 13.90 0.26
N LEU A 256 8.98 12.90 1.12
CA LEU A 256 9.23 13.12 2.55
C LEU A 256 10.61 13.72 2.80
N GLN A 257 11.62 13.34 2.00
CA GLN A 257 12.95 13.93 2.07
C GLN A 257 12.92 15.46 1.86
N ALA A 258 12.17 15.93 0.88
CA ALA A 258 12.03 17.36 0.62
C ALA A 258 11.25 18.09 1.72
N ALA A 259 10.23 17.43 2.27
CA ALA A 259 9.37 18.00 3.31
C ALA A 259 10.02 18.05 4.70
N LEU A 260 10.81 17.04 5.05
CA LEU A 260 11.41 16.88 6.38
C LEU A 260 12.86 17.38 6.47
N GLY A 261 13.51 17.64 5.32
CA GLY A 261 14.92 17.97 5.26
C GLY A 261 15.87 16.75 5.39
N HIS A 262 15.34 15.57 5.63
CA HIS A 262 16.05 14.29 5.61
C HIS A 262 15.14 13.19 5.08
N ARG A 263 15.74 12.13 4.53
CA ARG A 263 14.98 10.98 4.02
C ARG A 263 14.73 9.99 5.17
N PRO A 264 13.46 9.75 5.56
CA PRO A 264 13.14 8.72 6.54
C PRO A 264 13.42 7.33 5.96
N LYS A 265 13.71 6.36 6.82
CA LYS A 265 13.87 4.96 6.42
C LYS A 265 12.51 4.30 6.18
N PHE A 266 12.51 3.23 5.37
CA PHE A 266 11.32 2.43 5.12
C PHE A 266 10.66 1.95 6.42
N GLU A 267 11.46 1.43 7.36
CA GLU A 267 11.01 0.88 8.64
C GLU A 267 10.39 1.95 9.55
N GLU A 268 10.91 3.17 9.51
CA GLU A 268 10.37 4.30 10.28
C GLU A 268 8.97 4.68 9.80
N VAL A 269 8.79 4.72 8.48
CA VAL A 269 7.51 5.04 7.85
C VAL A 269 6.51 3.90 8.04
N ALA A 270 6.94 2.65 7.87
CA ALA A 270 6.11 1.47 8.10
C ALA A 270 5.61 1.41 9.55
N ALA A 271 6.48 1.65 10.54
CA ALA A 271 6.09 1.68 11.96
C ALA A 271 5.13 2.84 12.28
N ALA A 272 5.32 4.01 11.68
CA ALA A 272 4.42 5.14 11.84
C ALA A 272 3.02 4.84 11.29
N PHE A 273 2.94 4.18 10.13
CA PHE A 273 1.67 3.76 9.53
C PHE A 273 1.01 2.63 10.32
N GLU A 274 1.75 1.59 10.73
CA GLU A 274 1.23 0.52 11.60
C GLU A 274 0.53 1.13 12.82
N SER A 275 1.23 1.97 13.59
CA SER A 275 0.69 2.64 14.77
C SER A 275 -0.50 3.54 14.45
N ALA A 276 -0.48 4.21 13.29
CA ALA A 276 -1.56 5.08 12.86
C ALA A 276 -2.83 4.30 12.51
N PHE A 277 -2.73 3.18 11.78
CA PHE A 277 -3.86 2.32 11.47
C PHE A 277 -4.47 1.70 12.74
N GLU A 278 -3.65 1.21 13.67
CA GLU A 278 -4.14 0.70 14.96
C GLU A 278 -4.87 1.78 15.76
N THR A 279 -4.28 2.97 15.87
CA THR A 279 -4.83 4.06 16.69
C THR A 279 -6.09 4.67 16.09
N GLU A 280 -6.08 4.91 14.77
CA GLU A 280 -7.19 5.60 14.08
C GLU A 280 -8.43 4.72 13.97
N HIS A 281 -8.24 3.42 13.79
CA HIS A 281 -9.33 2.49 13.51
C HIS A 281 -9.60 1.47 14.62
N GLY A 282 -8.85 1.52 15.73
CA GLY A 282 -8.98 0.55 16.81
C GLY A 282 -8.65 -0.89 16.37
N LEU A 283 -7.74 -1.04 15.39
CA LEU A 283 -7.31 -2.34 14.90
C LEU A 283 -6.27 -2.97 15.82
N THR A 284 -6.11 -4.28 15.67
CA THR A 284 -4.94 -5.01 16.15
C THR A 284 -4.25 -5.62 14.95
N LEU A 285 -3.07 -5.11 14.60
CA LEU A 285 -2.23 -5.62 13.52
C LEU A 285 -1.33 -6.72 14.08
N ARG A 286 -1.35 -7.89 13.44
CA ARG A 286 -0.50 -9.03 13.82
C ARG A 286 0.45 -9.35 12.68
N PRO A 287 1.77 -9.28 12.91
CA PRO A 287 2.75 -9.71 11.92
C PRO A 287 2.53 -11.17 11.55
N ASP A 288 2.43 -11.45 10.24
CA ASP A 288 2.26 -12.81 9.71
C ASP A 288 2.74 -12.86 8.25
N GLY A 289 3.11 -14.07 7.77
CA GLY A 289 3.55 -14.34 6.41
C GLY A 289 2.41 -14.73 5.46
N LEU A 290 2.79 -15.08 4.24
CA LEU A 290 1.88 -15.75 3.30
C LEU A 290 1.67 -17.21 3.72
N SER A 291 0.43 -17.67 3.65
CA SER A 291 0.15 -19.10 3.81
C SER A 291 0.66 -19.90 2.61
N VAL A 292 0.72 -21.23 2.75
CA VAL A 292 1.11 -22.14 1.65
C VAL A 292 0.22 -21.95 0.42
N ASP A 293 -1.10 -21.84 0.64
CA ASP A 293 -2.07 -21.66 -0.46
C ASP A 293 -1.95 -20.28 -1.11
N GLU A 294 -1.64 -19.23 -0.34
CA GLU A 294 -1.37 -17.90 -0.87
C GLU A 294 -0.10 -17.91 -1.70
N THR A 295 0.98 -18.55 -1.22
CA THR A 295 2.24 -18.69 -1.94
C THR A 295 2.04 -19.42 -3.28
N ALA A 296 1.34 -20.56 -3.28
CA ALA A 296 1.04 -21.29 -4.50
C ALA A 296 0.24 -20.46 -5.50
N ARG A 297 -0.72 -19.64 -5.00
CA ARG A 297 -1.50 -18.72 -5.84
C ARG A 297 -0.66 -17.60 -6.42
N VAL A 298 0.31 -17.08 -5.65
CA VAL A 298 1.28 -16.09 -6.14
C VAL A 298 2.10 -16.66 -7.28
N GLU A 299 2.67 -17.86 -7.12
CA GLU A 299 3.47 -18.53 -8.15
C GLU A 299 2.66 -18.72 -9.44
N ALA A 300 1.42 -19.18 -9.33
CA ALA A 300 0.51 -19.32 -10.47
C ALA A 300 0.24 -17.98 -11.16
N LEU A 301 -0.06 -16.91 -10.39
CA LEU A 301 -0.31 -15.58 -10.94
C LEU A 301 0.91 -14.96 -11.60
N VAL A 302 2.11 -15.22 -11.11
CA VAL A 302 3.35 -14.80 -11.78
C VAL A 302 3.50 -15.54 -13.12
N ALA A 303 3.33 -16.85 -13.13
CA ALA A 303 3.52 -17.66 -14.32
C ALA A 303 2.47 -17.41 -15.41
N GLU A 304 1.21 -17.25 -15.03
CA GLU A 304 0.06 -17.22 -15.95
C GLU A 304 -0.39 -15.80 -16.32
N LYS A 305 0.02 -14.79 -15.52
CA LYS A 305 -0.47 -13.43 -15.70
C LYS A 305 0.63 -12.38 -15.64
N TYR A 306 1.14 -12.06 -14.47
CA TYR A 306 1.98 -10.88 -14.26
C TYR A 306 3.37 -10.96 -14.89
N GLY A 307 3.89 -12.18 -15.12
CA GLY A 307 5.14 -12.43 -15.84
C GLY A 307 4.97 -12.57 -17.35
N THR A 308 3.76 -12.40 -17.90
CA THR A 308 3.49 -12.60 -19.33
C THR A 308 3.48 -11.29 -20.11
N GLU A 309 4.00 -11.33 -21.34
CA GLU A 309 3.95 -10.19 -22.26
C GLU A 309 2.50 -9.83 -22.64
N ALA A 310 1.62 -10.83 -22.74
CA ALA A 310 0.19 -10.62 -23.06
C ALA A 310 -0.50 -9.74 -22.01
N TRP A 311 -0.27 -9.99 -20.71
CA TRP A 311 -0.81 -9.16 -19.66
C TRP A 311 -0.19 -7.75 -19.65
N LEU A 312 1.12 -7.65 -19.82
CA LEU A 312 1.81 -6.36 -19.89
C LEU A 312 1.27 -5.50 -21.03
N ALA A 313 1.07 -6.09 -22.21
CA ALA A 313 0.50 -5.40 -23.37
C ALA A 313 -0.99 -5.02 -23.21
N GLY A 314 -1.70 -5.62 -22.24
CA GLY A 314 -3.15 -5.40 -22.04
C GLY A 314 -4.02 -6.22 -23.01
N SER A 315 -3.52 -7.35 -23.49
CA SER A 315 -4.19 -8.22 -24.48
C SER A 315 -4.99 -9.36 -23.84
N MET A 316 -5.19 -9.36 -22.51
CA MET A 316 -5.93 -10.40 -21.77
C MET A 316 -7.25 -9.88 -21.22
#